data_ec89f7632c5635906b6e240e4d22e555
#
_entry.id   ec89f7632c5635906b6e240e4d22e555
#
_cell.length_a   1.000
_cell.length_b   1.000
_cell.length_c   1.000
_cell.angle_alpha   90.00
_cell.angle_beta   90.00
_cell.angle_gamma   90.00
#
_symmetry.space_group_name_H-M   'P 1'
#
loop_
_entity.id
_entity.type
_entity.pdbx_description
1 polymer ?
#
loop_
_entity_poly.entity_id
_entity_poly.type
_entity_poly.pdbx_seq_one_letter_code
_entity_poly.pdbx_strand_id
1 'polypeptide(L)'
;MAANIKEMKEKVAYSCNILAHEGHWDNILGHVSVRIPGQNKILMKPHSFGFEEIRPQHLIVVDIETGKKADGKYERHSEVFIHTEIMKARRDVNCVVHSHPPYATAFGALGQKLRPIS
;
A
#
# COMPACT_ATOMS: atom_id res chain seq x y z
N MET A 1 21.57 -6.69 7.05
CA MET A 1 21.40 -5.51 7.91
C MET A 1 19.98 -5.46 8.46
N ALA A 2 19.84 -5.01 9.69
CA ALA A 2 18.53 -4.77 10.26
C ALA A 2 17.83 -3.63 9.52
N ALA A 3 16.53 -3.78 9.27
CA ALA A 3 15.73 -2.74 8.65
C ALA A 3 15.58 -1.54 9.60
N ASN A 4 15.74 -0.33 9.10
CA ASN A 4 15.41 0.88 9.83
C ASN A 4 13.91 1.16 9.68
N ILE A 5 13.12 0.63 10.60
CA ILE A 5 11.65 0.73 10.57
C ILE A 5 11.19 2.19 10.63
N LYS A 6 11.87 3.04 11.39
CA LYS A 6 11.53 4.47 11.47
C LYS A 6 11.65 5.13 10.10
N GLU A 7 12.77 4.94 9.42
CA GLU A 7 13.01 5.48 8.08
C GLU A 7 12.01 4.92 7.06
N MET A 8 11.72 3.63 7.15
CA MET A 8 10.70 3.00 6.29
C MET A 8 9.32 3.62 6.50
N LYS A 9 8.92 3.87 7.75
CA LYS A 9 7.64 4.53 8.06
C LYS A 9 7.57 5.93 7.46
N GLU A 10 8.65 6.68 7.55
CA GLU A 10 8.74 8.02 6.95
C GLU A 10 8.56 7.94 5.43
N LYS A 11 9.28 7.04 4.76
CA LYS A 11 9.20 6.86 3.30
C LYS A 11 7.80 6.42 2.84
N VAL A 12 7.17 5.49 3.54
CA VAL A 12 5.81 5.04 3.21
C VAL A 12 4.79 6.16 3.43
N ALA A 13 4.91 6.92 4.50
CA ALA A 13 4.04 8.06 4.75
C ALA A 13 4.19 9.13 3.66
N TYR A 14 5.42 9.49 3.27
CA TYR A 14 5.66 10.41 2.15
C TYR A 14 5.10 9.87 0.84
N SER A 15 5.23 8.58 0.57
CA SER A 15 4.67 7.95 -0.62
C SER A 15 3.15 8.12 -0.69
N CYS A 16 2.47 7.92 0.43
CA CYS A 16 1.02 8.15 0.52
C CYS A 16 0.67 9.61 0.23
N ASN A 17 1.39 10.56 0.84
CA ASN A 17 1.14 11.99 0.63
C ASN A 17 1.40 12.39 -0.83
N ILE A 18 2.43 11.85 -1.47
CA ILE A 18 2.74 12.08 -2.90
C ILE A 18 1.61 11.55 -3.78
N LEU A 19 1.11 10.35 -3.51
CA LEU A 19 -0.01 9.78 -4.27
C LEU A 19 -1.25 10.67 -4.20
N ALA A 20 -1.57 11.22 -3.02
CA ALA A 20 -2.67 12.17 -2.88
C ALA A 20 -2.43 13.43 -3.71
N HIS A 21 -1.22 14.00 -3.62
CA HIS A 21 -0.83 15.20 -4.35
C HIS A 21 -0.90 15.01 -5.88
N GLU A 22 -0.56 13.82 -6.36
CA GLU A 22 -0.56 13.47 -7.79
C GLU A 22 -1.93 12.99 -8.30
N GLY A 23 -2.99 13.16 -7.52
CA GLY A 23 -4.36 12.85 -7.95
C GLY A 23 -4.77 11.38 -7.83
N HIS A 24 -4.03 10.57 -7.10
CA HIS A 24 -4.37 9.17 -6.81
C HIS A 24 -5.29 9.04 -5.58
N TRP A 25 -5.83 10.13 -5.12
CA TRP A 25 -6.67 10.20 -3.93
C TRP A 25 -8.10 9.73 -4.22
N ASP A 26 -8.65 8.95 -3.31
CA ASP A 26 -10.05 8.55 -3.32
C ASP A 26 -10.52 8.32 -1.88
N ASN A 27 -10.79 9.42 -1.17
CA ASN A 27 -11.21 9.42 0.22
C ASN A 27 -10.28 8.58 1.11
N ILE A 28 -10.79 7.55 1.78
CA ILE A 28 -9.99 6.64 2.62
C ILE A 28 -9.48 5.42 1.86
N LEU A 29 -9.82 5.28 0.59
CA LEU A 29 -9.42 4.15 -0.24
C LEU A 29 -7.98 4.29 -0.72
N GLY A 30 -7.46 3.20 -1.28
CA GLY A 30 -6.07 3.12 -1.69
C GLY A 30 -5.14 2.77 -0.54
N HIS A 31 -4.08 2.04 -0.87
CA HIS A 31 -3.11 1.57 0.12
C HIS A 31 -1.74 1.32 -0.50
N VAL A 32 -0.71 1.55 0.29
CA VAL A 32 0.68 1.25 -0.02
C VAL A 32 1.19 0.25 1.00
N SER A 33 1.94 -0.74 0.54
CA SER A 33 2.68 -1.63 1.42
C SER A 33 4.12 -1.80 0.97
N VAL A 34 5.01 -2.03 1.91
CA VAL A 34 6.44 -2.25 1.67
C VAL A 34 6.89 -3.45 2.49
N ARG A 35 7.61 -4.38 1.84
CA ARG A 35 8.19 -5.53 2.51
C ARG A 35 9.24 -5.07 3.53
N ILE A 36 9.19 -5.62 4.73
CA ILE A 36 10.21 -5.37 5.75
C ILE A 36 11.38 -6.34 5.51
N PRO A 37 12.58 -5.85 5.19
CA PRO A 37 13.72 -6.71 4.93
C PRO A 37 14.01 -7.69 6.07
N GLY A 38 14.25 -8.95 5.74
CA GLY A 38 14.56 -10.00 6.71
C GLY A 38 13.35 -10.54 7.49
N GLN A 39 12.14 -10.07 7.19
CA GLN A 39 10.92 -10.51 7.85
C GLN A 39 9.84 -10.91 6.85
N ASN A 40 8.98 -11.85 7.22
CA ASN A 40 7.81 -12.21 6.39
C ASN A 40 6.62 -11.28 6.72
N LYS A 41 6.88 -9.97 6.68
CA LYS A 41 5.95 -8.91 7.07
C LYS A 41 6.03 -7.73 6.12
N ILE A 42 4.94 -6.99 6.05
CA ILE A 42 4.85 -5.72 5.33
C ILE A 42 4.49 -4.58 6.28
N LEU A 43 5.03 -3.42 5.98
CA LEU A 43 4.60 -2.15 6.55
C LEU A 43 3.53 -1.58 5.64
N MET A 44 2.37 -1.19 6.17
CA MET A 44 1.20 -0.86 5.36
C MET A 44 0.42 0.33 5.91
N LYS A 45 -0.18 1.11 4.99
CA LYS A 45 -1.18 2.12 5.31
C LYS A 45 -2.40 1.45 5.96
N PRO A 46 -2.88 1.95 7.11
CA PRO A 46 -4.07 1.40 7.76
C PRO A 46 -5.37 1.81 7.07
N HIS A 47 -6.46 1.15 7.43
CA HIS A 47 -7.82 1.55 7.08
C HIS A 47 -8.20 2.90 7.72
N SER A 48 -9.22 3.54 7.18
CA SER A 48 -9.86 4.75 7.72
C SER A 48 -9.08 6.06 7.58
N PHE A 49 -7.94 6.04 6.89
CA PHE A 49 -7.16 7.24 6.57
C PHE A 49 -7.05 7.40 5.06
N GLY A 50 -7.23 8.62 4.56
CA GLY A 50 -6.86 8.96 3.19
C GLY A 50 -5.35 9.07 3.04
N PHE A 51 -4.86 8.97 1.80
CA PHE A 51 -3.42 9.11 1.51
C PHE A 51 -2.84 10.42 2.05
N GLU A 52 -3.61 11.50 2.02
CA GLU A 52 -3.20 12.84 2.47
C GLU A 52 -3.04 12.95 3.99
N GLU A 53 -3.70 12.08 4.74
CA GLU A 53 -3.70 12.11 6.20
C GLU A 53 -2.57 11.32 6.84
N ILE A 54 -1.93 10.43 6.08
CA ILE A 54 -0.96 9.47 6.62
C ILE A 54 0.28 10.17 7.19
N ARG A 55 0.63 9.75 8.41
CA ARG A 55 1.86 10.08 9.11
C ARG A 55 2.56 8.79 9.53
N PRO A 56 3.87 8.79 9.83
CA PRO A 56 4.60 7.58 10.19
C PRO A 56 3.98 6.76 11.32
N GLN A 57 3.41 7.42 12.33
CA GLN A 57 2.79 6.74 13.48
C GLN A 57 1.49 6.02 13.16
N HIS A 58 0.87 6.30 12.01
CA HIS A 58 -0.37 5.62 11.60
C HIS A 58 -0.11 4.22 11.04
N LEU A 59 1.08 3.97 10.49
CA LEU A 59 1.38 2.75 9.75
C LEU A 59 1.33 1.51 10.65
N ILE A 60 0.91 0.41 10.06
CA ILE A 60 0.76 -0.88 10.73
C ILE A 60 1.69 -1.92 10.10
N VAL A 61 1.94 -2.98 10.83
CA VAL A 61 2.68 -4.16 10.34
C VAL A 61 1.69 -5.30 10.16
N VAL A 62 1.78 -5.97 9.01
CA VAL A 62 0.91 -7.10 8.65
C VAL A 62 1.78 -8.30 8.31
N ASP A 63 1.38 -9.47 8.79
CA ASP A 63 2.00 -10.75 8.46
C ASP A 63 1.62 -11.14 7.02
N ILE A 64 2.63 -11.44 6.19
CA ILE A 64 2.39 -11.78 4.78
C ILE A 64 1.65 -13.09 4.64
N GLU A 65 1.98 -14.09 5.45
CA GLU A 65 1.39 -15.42 5.33
C GLU A 65 -0.09 -15.44 5.68
N THR A 66 -0.46 -14.77 6.76
CA THR A 66 -1.82 -14.82 7.30
C THR A 66 -2.70 -13.63 6.93
N GLY A 67 -2.10 -12.50 6.53
CA GLY A 67 -2.81 -11.24 6.33
C GLY A 67 -3.27 -10.58 7.64
N LYS A 68 -2.86 -11.09 8.78
CA LYS A 68 -3.23 -10.54 10.10
C LYS A 68 -2.32 -9.38 10.49
N LYS A 69 -2.89 -8.39 11.17
CA LYS A 69 -2.10 -7.33 11.77
C LYS A 69 -1.19 -7.90 12.85
N ALA A 70 0.10 -7.60 12.75
CA ALA A 70 1.12 -8.03 13.71
C ALA A 70 1.51 -6.91 14.67
N ASP A 71 1.39 -5.63 14.27
CA ASP A 71 1.72 -4.47 15.11
C ASP A 71 1.00 -3.23 14.59
N GLY A 72 0.84 -2.25 15.47
CA GLY A 72 0.22 -0.97 15.16
C GLY A 72 -1.15 -0.77 15.81
N LYS A 73 -1.54 0.49 15.91
CA LYS A 73 -2.75 0.91 16.63
C LYS A 73 -4.04 0.72 15.81
N TYR A 74 -3.94 0.88 14.48
CA TYR A 74 -5.12 0.98 13.61
C TYR A 74 -5.40 -0.35 12.90
N GLU A 75 -6.59 -0.48 12.32
CA GLU A 75 -7.01 -1.68 11.64
C GLU A 75 -6.44 -1.75 10.21
N ARG A 76 -6.25 -2.97 9.71
CA ARG A 76 -5.87 -3.23 8.34
C ARG A 76 -7.07 -3.10 7.39
N HIS A 77 -6.81 -2.84 6.11
CA HIS A 77 -7.82 -2.91 5.08
C HIS A 77 -8.32 -4.35 4.88
N SER A 78 -9.58 -4.50 4.50
CA SER A 78 -10.11 -5.81 4.05
C SER A 78 -9.40 -6.29 2.78
N GLU A 79 -8.91 -5.36 1.96
CA GLU A 79 -8.18 -5.64 0.72
C GLU A 79 -6.69 -5.94 0.92
N VAL A 80 -6.26 -6.22 2.15
CA VAL A 80 -4.87 -6.56 2.47
C VAL A 80 -4.32 -7.69 1.59
N PHE A 81 -5.18 -8.58 1.15
CA PHE A 81 -4.79 -9.74 0.33
C PHE A 81 -4.29 -9.37 -1.07
N ILE A 82 -4.66 -8.21 -1.61
CA ILE A 82 -4.03 -7.67 -2.82
C ILE A 82 -2.51 -7.58 -2.62
N HIS A 83 -2.09 -7.12 -1.46
CA HIS A 83 -0.67 -6.95 -1.11
C HIS A 83 0.01 -8.27 -0.76
N THR A 84 -0.57 -9.03 0.16
CA THR A 84 0.06 -10.24 0.67
C THR A 84 0.18 -11.32 -0.39
N GLU A 85 -0.82 -11.49 -1.27
CA GLU A 85 -0.76 -12.50 -2.33
C GLU A 85 0.28 -12.15 -3.40
N ILE A 86 0.42 -10.87 -3.77
CA ILE A 86 1.50 -10.42 -4.66
C ILE A 86 2.85 -10.68 -4.01
N MET A 87 3.00 -10.32 -2.73
CA MET A 87 4.25 -10.51 -1.98
C MET A 87 4.63 -11.99 -1.86
N LYS A 88 3.65 -12.90 -1.73
CA LYS A 88 3.90 -14.34 -1.72
C LYS A 88 4.32 -14.86 -3.09
N ALA A 89 3.62 -14.46 -4.13
CA ALA A 89 3.87 -14.92 -5.51
C ALA A 89 5.17 -14.36 -6.09
N ARG A 90 5.56 -13.17 -5.70
CA ARG A 90 6.69 -12.44 -6.25
C ARG A 90 7.64 -12.01 -5.12
N ARG A 91 8.63 -12.87 -4.85
CA ARG A 91 9.62 -12.60 -3.78
C ARG A 91 10.55 -11.41 -4.11
N ASP A 92 10.65 -11.06 -5.38
CA ASP A 92 11.39 -9.89 -5.87
C ASP A 92 10.64 -8.57 -5.71
N VAL A 93 9.34 -8.61 -5.45
CA VAL A 93 8.51 -7.41 -5.23
C VAL A 93 8.64 -6.93 -3.79
N ASN A 94 9.03 -5.67 -3.62
CA ASN A 94 9.23 -5.05 -2.31
C ASN A 94 8.20 -3.98 -1.97
N CYS A 95 7.42 -3.53 -2.95
CA CYS A 95 6.39 -2.52 -2.75
C CYS A 95 5.17 -2.84 -3.61
N VAL A 96 3.97 -2.67 -3.05
CA VAL A 96 2.71 -2.79 -3.78
C VAL A 96 1.88 -1.55 -3.51
N VAL A 97 1.37 -0.94 -4.58
CA VAL A 97 0.50 0.22 -4.50
C VAL A 97 -0.83 -0.12 -5.15
N HIS A 98 -1.92 0.13 -4.44
CA HIS A 98 -3.28 0.12 -4.95
C HIS A 98 -3.85 1.53 -4.84
N SER A 99 -4.25 2.13 -5.95
CA SER A 99 -4.78 3.49 -5.98
C SER A 99 -5.89 3.63 -7.02
N HIS A 100 -6.64 4.72 -6.94
CA HIS A 100 -7.78 4.99 -7.80
C HIS A 100 -7.59 6.28 -8.63
N PRO A 101 -6.58 6.36 -9.51
CA PRO A 101 -6.42 7.55 -10.34
C PRO A 101 -7.61 7.69 -11.30
N PRO A 102 -8.15 8.92 -11.50
CA PRO A 102 -9.41 9.12 -12.21
C PRO A 102 -9.45 8.52 -13.62
N TYR A 103 -8.41 8.72 -14.41
CA TYR A 103 -8.40 8.21 -15.79
C TYR A 103 -8.31 6.70 -15.85
N ALA A 104 -7.49 6.06 -15.02
CA ALA A 104 -7.40 4.61 -14.96
C ALA A 104 -8.69 3.99 -14.45
N THR A 105 -9.32 4.61 -13.46
CA THR A 105 -10.61 4.18 -12.91
C THR A 105 -11.71 4.27 -13.97
N ALA A 106 -11.80 5.40 -14.68
CA ALA A 106 -12.75 5.61 -15.78
C ALA A 106 -12.51 4.61 -16.92
N PHE A 107 -11.25 4.39 -17.30
CA PHE A 107 -10.89 3.42 -18.34
C PHE A 107 -11.34 2.00 -17.94
N GLY A 108 -11.13 1.60 -16.69
CA GLY A 108 -11.57 0.30 -16.18
C GLY A 108 -13.07 0.09 -16.31
N ALA A 109 -13.86 1.15 -16.15
CA ALA A 109 -15.32 1.10 -16.28
C ALA A 109 -15.81 0.94 -17.72
N LEU A 110 -14.97 1.24 -18.72
CA LEU A 110 -15.35 1.14 -20.13
C LEU A 110 -15.34 -0.28 -20.69
N GLY A 111 -14.78 -1.25 -19.98
CA GLY A 111 -14.65 -2.63 -20.46
C GLY A 111 -13.70 -2.79 -21.67
N GLN A 112 -12.84 -1.83 -21.91
CA GLN A 112 -11.87 -1.85 -23.01
C GLN A 112 -10.56 -2.51 -22.59
N LYS A 113 -9.87 -3.13 -23.55
CA LYS A 113 -8.53 -3.67 -23.30
C LYS A 113 -7.49 -2.55 -23.31
N LEU A 114 -6.59 -2.57 -22.34
CA LEU A 114 -5.41 -1.71 -22.36
C LEU A 114 -4.49 -2.14 -23.50
N ARG A 115 -4.10 -1.19 -24.32
CA ARG A 115 -3.20 -1.43 -25.48
C ARG A 115 -1.87 -0.73 -25.26
N PRO A 116 -0.73 -1.37 -25.58
CA PRO A 116 0.58 -0.74 -25.49
C PRO A 116 0.77 0.20 -26.70
N ILE A 117 0.47 1.47 -26.53
CA ILE A 117 0.49 2.46 -27.62
C ILE A 117 1.59 3.52 -27.47
N SER A 118 2.43 3.38 -26.44
CA SER A 118 3.55 4.31 -26.23
C SER A 118 4.79 3.57 -25.76
#